data_ec2737a83d58c7c81db87e40be21c3de
#
_entry.id   ec2737a83d58c7c81db87e40be21c3de
#
_cell.length_a   1.000
_cell.length_b   1.000
_cell.length_c   1.000
_cell.angle_alpha   90.00
_cell.angle_beta   90.00
_cell.angle_gamma   90.00
#
_symmetry.space_group_name_H-M   'P 1'
#
loop_
_entity.id
_entity.type
_entity.pdbx_description
1 polymer ?
#
loop_
_entity_poly.entity_id
_entity_poly.type
_entity_poly.pdbx_seq_one_letter_code
_entity_poly.pdbx_strand_id
1 'polypeptide(L)'
;MTRKAYRLPATVVIGLLAAGCQMPLNPLFGPGSLPPGKPGPAFDVGSLLPARVIHGNDYVIERPVQVLDDRFVFRIRTRYGVILAHGMDMLDLRLREMYSIRLAESIRNDAHLQTGIAEGLRKTGQGLGQLLTDPGGTLLRAPEGVREMVTEKLDPADSRAGSLARRKLAAQVRCDPETNNPVLKWLLDEMSLKQDVGDFATGTALSLVVPVPGVGLLSTTAEMEQMLATTPPHAVNQTIGERLEQMGLDPALCRRFCTDGNYTTLERLVFLRYFQSLRGIAGLSVVLESMLNVRTEAEALGRIHEVKIWAQLNSHRPIRQFVRAAASAAVLKDGALAIVSTADYLTDAQDVVRTAAQYRMARRDAAVILYTSARLSAQAQGALRAAGIELGGADGSLH
;
A
#
# COMPACT_ATOMS: atom_id res chain seq x y z
N MET A 1 58.93 10.06 -44.50
CA MET A 1 57.75 9.52 -43.79
C MET A 1 57.32 10.51 -42.70
N THR A 2 56.39 11.36 -43.03
CA THR A 2 55.98 12.56 -42.25
C THR A 2 54.73 12.19 -41.44
N ARG A 3 54.82 12.18 -40.12
CA ARG A 3 53.66 12.10 -39.19
C ARG A 3 52.96 13.41 -39.07
N LYS A 4 51.72 13.52 -39.59
CA LYS A 4 50.84 14.64 -39.36
C LYS A 4 50.19 14.50 -37.97
N ALA A 5 50.48 15.46 -37.05
CA ALA A 5 49.79 15.61 -35.78
C ALA A 5 48.53 16.43 -36.02
N TYR A 6 47.37 15.85 -35.73
CA TYR A 6 46.10 16.58 -35.67
C TYR A 6 45.96 17.23 -34.30
N ARG A 7 45.99 18.58 -34.28
CA ARG A 7 45.59 19.41 -33.15
C ARG A 7 44.06 19.53 -33.18
N LEU A 8 43.37 19.04 -32.17
CA LEU A 8 41.97 19.36 -31.89
C LEU A 8 41.87 20.71 -31.17
N PRO A 9 40.94 21.59 -31.54
CA PRO A 9 40.76 22.87 -30.85
C PRO A 9 40.05 22.66 -29.52
N ALA A 10 40.67 23.15 -28.44
CA ALA A 10 40.05 23.31 -27.14
C ALA A 10 39.17 24.56 -27.14
N THR A 11 37.89 24.43 -27.38
CA THR A 11 36.84 25.40 -27.02
C THR A 11 35.49 24.73 -27.22
N VAL A 12 34.87 24.27 -26.20
CA VAL A 12 33.42 24.20 -25.89
C VAL A 12 33.25 23.37 -24.61
N VAL A 13 33.45 23.96 -23.46
CA VAL A 13 32.86 23.48 -22.19
C VAL A 13 32.67 24.71 -21.30
N ILE A 14 31.72 25.56 -21.58
CA ILE A 14 31.07 26.44 -20.60
C ILE A 14 29.67 26.73 -21.16
N GLY A 15 28.68 26.00 -20.72
CA GLY A 15 27.31 26.27 -21.14
C GLY A 15 26.29 25.22 -20.77
N LEU A 16 26.38 24.63 -19.55
CA LEU A 16 25.38 23.66 -19.08
C LEU A 16 25.27 23.68 -17.56
N LEU A 17 24.96 24.85 -16.99
CA LEU A 17 24.64 24.98 -15.56
C LEU A 17 23.50 25.98 -15.35
N ALA A 18 22.41 25.85 -16.11
CA ALA A 18 21.13 26.50 -15.82
C ALA A 18 19.96 25.77 -16.51
N ALA A 19 19.99 24.45 -16.57
CA ALA A 19 18.78 23.66 -16.83
C ALA A 19 18.25 23.31 -15.44
N GLY A 20 17.26 24.07 -14.95
CA GLY A 20 16.43 23.64 -13.85
C GLY A 20 16.00 22.20 -14.14
N CYS A 21 16.13 21.31 -13.16
CA CYS A 21 15.67 19.94 -13.25
C CYS A 21 14.17 19.94 -13.59
N GLN A 22 13.84 20.06 -14.88
CA GLN A 22 12.53 19.69 -15.37
C GLN A 22 12.48 18.18 -15.18
N MET A 23 11.54 17.72 -14.35
CA MET A 23 11.19 16.31 -14.30
C MET A 23 11.12 15.78 -15.73
N PRO A 24 11.82 14.70 -16.07
CA PRO A 24 11.55 14.02 -17.33
C PRO A 24 10.06 13.66 -17.26
N LEU A 25 9.28 14.18 -18.20
CA LEU A 25 7.90 13.77 -18.41
C LEU A 25 7.96 12.26 -18.68
N ASN A 26 7.80 11.49 -17.62
CA ASN A 26 7.88 10.04 -17.69
C ASN A 26 6.71 9.57 -18.55
N PRO A 27 6.91 8.79 -19.62
CA PRO A 27 5.84 8.26 -20.45
C PRO A 27 4.79 7.43 -19.69
N LEU A 28 5.05 7.09 -18.41
CA LEU A 28 4.07 6.50 -17.49
C LEU A 28 2.91 7.45 -17.14
N PHE A 29 3.02 8.76 -17.41
CA PHE A 29 1.97 9.78 -17.21
C PHE A 29 1.36 10.29 -18.51
N GLY A 30 1.50 9.57 -19.61
CA GLY A 30 0.77 9.86 -20.83
C GLY A 30 -0.74 9.93 -20.57
N PRO A 31 -1.56 10.45 -21.50
CA PRO A 31 -3.02 10.42 -21.38
C PRO A 31 -3.42 8.97 -21.20
N GLY A 32 -3.58 8.55 -19.94
CA GLY A 32 -3.64 7.16 -19.54
C GLY A 32 -4.72 6.44 -20.32
N SER A 33 -4.31 5.61 -21.27
CA SER A 33 -5.19 4.57 -21.80
C SER A 33 -5.66 3.74 -20.62
N LEU A 34 -6.96 3.50 -20.56
CA LEU A 34 -7.50 2.58 -19.56
C LEU A 34 -6.82 1.22 -19.74
N PRO A 35 -6.46 0.54 -18.65
CA PRO A 35 -5.91 -0.80 -18.75
C PRO A 35 -6.91 -1.74 -19.40
N PRO A 36 -6.46 -2.86 -19.97
CA PRO A 36 -7.36 -3.88 -20.50
C PRO A 36 -8.19 -4.46 -19.36
N GLY A 37 -9.49 -4.62 -19.56
CA GLY A 37 -10.43 -5.18 -18.60
C GLY A 37 -11.83 -5.26 -19.19
N LYS A 38 -12.74 -5.97 -18.52
CA LYS A 38 -14.15 -6.06 -18.90
C LYS A 38 -14.84 -4.71 -18.60
N PRO A 39 -15.27 -3.96 -19.63
CA PRO A 39 -15.88 -2.66 -19.41
C PRO A 39 -17.27 -2.82 -18.78
N GLY A 40 -17.54 -1.96 -17.81
CA GLY A 40 -18.85 -1.75 -17.20
C GLY A 40 -19.41 -0.36 -17.53
N PRO A 41 -20.43 0.10 -16.79
CA PRO A 41 -21.01 1.43 -16.98
C PRO A 41 -20.04 2.55 -16.58
N ALA A 42 -20.33 3.76 -17.02
CA ALA A 42 -19.66 4.97 -16.59
C ALA A 42 -20.56 5.75 -15.61
N PHE A 43 -19.94 6.39 -14.62
CA PHE A 43 -20.64 7.19 -13.60
C PHE A 43 -20.13 8.63 -13.60
N ASP A 44 -21.02 9.56 -13.26
CA ASP A 44 -20.57 10.89 -12.89
C ASP A 44 -19.86 10.82 -11.52
N VAL A 45 -18.68 11.43 -11.43
CA VAL A 45 -17.88 11.41 -10.21
C VAL A 45 -18.61 12.00 -9.00
N GLY A 46 -19.49 13.00 -9.23
CA GLY A 46 -20.31 13.62 -8.19
C GLY A 46 -21.37 12.69 -7.60
N SER A 47 -21.73 11.60 -8.31
CA SER A 47 -22.60 10.57 -7.77
C SER A 47 -21.86 9.56 -6.87
N LEU A 48 -20.54 9.54 -6.92
CA LEU A 48 -19.67 8.60 -6.18
C LEU A 48 -19.00 9.28 -5.00
N LEU A 49 -18.57 10.53 -5.16
CA LEU A 49 -17.70 11.24 -4.22
C LEU A 49 -18.26 12.61 -3.85
N PRO A 50 -18.04 13.04 -2.60
CA PRO A 50 -18.38 14.43 -2.20
C PRO A 50 -17.48 15.44 -2.95
N ALA A 51 -18.01 16.63 -3.22
CA ALA A 51 -17.32 17.69 -3.98
C ALA A 51 -15.92 18.02 -3.41
N ARG A 52 -15.76 18.02 -2.08
CA ARG A 52 -14.47 18.26 -1.39
C ARG A 52 -13.40 17.20 -1.68
N VAL A 53 -13.79 16.00 -2.12
CA VAL A 53 -12.87 14.93 -2.50
C VAL A 53 -12.53 15.01 -3.99
N ILE A 54 -13.48 15.50 -4.82
CA ILE A 54 -13.26 15.64 -6.27
C ILE A 54 -12.22 16.72 -6.57
N HIS A 55 -12.21 17.80 -5.80
CA HIS A 55 -11.32 18.94 -5.98
C HIS A 55 -10.44 19.12 -4.74
N GLY A 56 -9.23 18.61 -4.78
CA GLY A 56 -8.20 18.91 -3.80
C GLY A 56 -7.33 20.10 -4.23
N ASN A 57 -6.43 20.57 -3.35
CA ASN A 57 -5.57 21.71 -3.66
C ASN A 57 -4.59 21.43 -4.83
N ASP A 58 -4.16 20.17 -4.99
CA ASP A 58 -3.14 19.80 -5.97
C ASP A 58 -3.64 18.76 -6.98
N TYR A 59 -4.92 18.45 -6.96
CA TYR A 59 -5.50 17.46 -7.85
C TYR A 59 -6.98 17.73 -8.16
N VAL A 60 -7.42 17.16 -9.27
CA VAL A 60 -8.85 17.08 -9.63
C VAL A 60 -9.12 15.67 -10.13
N ILE A 61 -10.21 15.05 -9.65
CA ILE A 61 -10.68 13.76 -10.18
C ILE A 61 -11.54 14.03 -11.41
N GLU A 62 -11.14 13.44 -12.54
CA GLU A 62 -11.80 13.65 -13.85
C GLU A 62 -13.14 12.93 -13.95
N ARG A 63 -13.97 13.41 -14.89
CA ARG A 63 -15.25 12.80 -15.31
C ARG A 63 -15.12 12.23 -16.71
N PRO A 64 -15.81 11.13 -17.04
CA PRO A 64 -16.56 10.22 -16.17
C PRO A 64 -15.63 9.22 -15.43
N VAL A 65 -16.14 8.57 -14.38
CA VAL A 65 -15.53 7.42 -13.74
C VAL A 65 -16.04 6.15 -14.45
N GLN A 66 -15.14 5.35 -14.98
CA GLN A 66 -15.49 4.11 -15.66
C GLN A 66 -15.41 2.91 -14.71
N VAL A 67 -16.18 1.87 -14.99
CA VAL A 67 -16.03 0.57 -14.32
C VAL A 67 -15.22 -0.36 -15.22
N LEU A 68 -14.19 -0.98 -14.65
CA LEU A 68 -13.42 -2.07 -15.29
C LEU A 68 -13.27 -3.21 -14.27
N ASP A 69 -13.60 -4.44 -14.66
CA ASP A 69 -13.50 -5.61 -13.79
C ASP A 69 -14.10 -5.38 -12.41
N ASP A 70 -15.33 -4.83 -12.39
CA ASP A 70 -16.11 -4.51 -11.17
C ASP A 70 -15.46 -3.46 -10.23
N ARG A 71 -14.46 -2.70 -10.70
CA ARG A 71 -13.83 -1.60 -9.97
C ARG A 71 -14.02 -0.27 -10.67
N PHE A 72 -14.19 0.80 -9.90
CA PHE A 72 -14.15 2.17 -10.41
C PHE A 72 -12.73 2.53 -10.85
N VAL A 73 -12.58 3.14 -12.00
CA VAL A 73 -11.30 3.69 -12.48
C VAL A 73 -11.35 5.20 -12.41
N PHE A 74 -10.63 5.74 -11.44
CA PHE A 74 -10.51 7.19 -11.25
C PHE A 74 -9.27 7.71 -11.97
N ARG A 75 -9.42 8.81 -12.68
CA ARG A 75 -8.34 9.58 -13.29
C ARG A 75 -8.09 10.81 -12.43
N ILE A 76 -6.97 10.84 -11.75
CA ILE A 76 -6.59 11.92 -10.83
C ILE A 76 -5.62 12.82 -11.59
N ARG A 77 -6.09 13.99 -12.04
CA ARG A 77 -5.23 14.97 -12.70
C ARG A 77 -4.48 15.76 -11.64
N THR A 78 -3.17 15.79 -11.75
CA THR A 78 -2.26 16.51 -10.89
C THR A 78 -1.35 17.39 -11.72
N ARG A 79 -0.54 18.24 -11.09
CA ARG A 79 0.52 18.98 -11.78
C ARG A 79 1.64 18.10 -12.35
N TYR A 80 1.72 16.84 -11.93
CA TYR A 80 2.70 15.85 -12.42
C TYR A 80 2.14 14.98 -13.55
N GLY A 81 0.88 15.16 -13.95
CA GLY A 81 0.18 14.35 -14.92
C GLY A 81 -1.04 13.65 -14.33
N VAL A 82 -1.53 12.63 -15.03
CA VAL A 82 -2.71 11.86 -14.62
C VAL A 82 -2.27 10.58 -13.91
N ILE A 83 -2.76 10.39 -12.70
CA ILE A 83 -2.58 9.16 -11.91
C ILE A 83 -3.87 8.35 -12.00
N LEU A 84 -3.78 7.04 -12.26
CA LEU A 84 -4.91 6.14 -12.25
C LEU A 84 -5.07 5.49 -10.88
N ALA A 85 -6.31 5.40 -10.39
CA ALA A 85 -6.66 4.64 -9.21
C ALA A 85 -7.76 3.63 -9.53
N HIS A 86 -7.47 2.36 -9.33
CA HIS A 86 -8.38 1.26 -9.59
C HIS A 86 -9.05 0.82 -8.30
N GLY A 87 -10.28 1.22 -8.11
CA GLY A 87 -11.06 0.96 -6.91
C GLY A 87 -10.98 2.09 -5.89
N MET A 88 -11.96 2.08 -4.98
CA MET A 88 -12.06 3.07 -3.89
C MET A 88 -10.86 3.00 -2.94
N ASP A 89 -10.33 1.80 -2.66
CA ASP A 89 -9.18 1.62 -1.78
C ASP A 89 -7.92 2.25 -2.38
N MET A 90 -7.71 2.07 -3.69
CA MET A 90 -6.60 2.70 -4.41
C MET A 90 -6.78 4.22 -4.50
N LEU A 91 -8.01 4.71 -4.69
CA LEU A 91 -8.29 6.14 -4.67
C LEU A 91 -7.89 6.75 -3.31
N ASP A 92 -8.31 6.13 -2.21
CA ASP A 92 -7.94 6.59 -0.85
C ASP A 92 -6.41 6.63 -0.68
N LEU A 93 -5.70 5.58 -1.11
CA LEU A 93 -4.23 5.53 -1.08
C LEU A 93 -3.62 6.68 -1.89
N ARG A 94 -4.02 6.87 -3.14
CA ARG A 94 -3.47 7.91 -4.02
C ARG A 94 -3.73 9.33 -3.49
N LEU A 95 -4.90 9.56 -2.90
CA LEU A 95 -5.21 10.88 -2.29
C LEU A 95 -4.34 11.16 -1.05
N ARG A 96 -4.03 10.15 -0.24
CA ARG A 96 -3.09 10.28 0.88
C ARG A 96 -1.68 10.56 0.38
N GLU A 97 -1.25 9.87 -0.66
CA GLU A 97 0.05 10.09 -1.28
C GLU A 97 0.20 11.50 -1.87
N MET A 98 -0.88 12.12 -2.36
CA MET A 98 -0.85 13.53 -2.77
C MET A 98 -0.49 14.47 -1.60
N TYR A 99 -0.99 14.18 -0.39
CA TYR A 99 -0.59 14.91 0.80
C TYR A 99 0.88 14.67 1.15
N SER A 100 1.35 13.43 1.06
CA SER A 100 2.75 13.06 1.31
C SER A 100 3.71 13.72 0.30
N ILE A 101 3.32 13.82 -0.98
CA ILE A 101 4.07 14.54 -2.02
C ILE A 101 4.23 16.00 -1.64
N ARG A 102 3.14 16.68 -1.22
CA ARG A 102 3.21 18.07 -0.79
C ARG A 102 4.15 18.26 0.40
N LEU A 103 4.08 17.37 1.39
CA LEU A 103 4.95 17.43 2.56
C LEU A 103 6.42 17.20 2.17
N ALA A 104 6.72 16.21 1.32
CA ALA A 104 8.05 15.97 0.80
C ALA A 104 8.61 17.17 0.05
N GLU A 105 7.81 17.85 -0.76
CA GLU A 105 8.22 19.07 -1.46
C GLU A 105 8.46 20.26 -0.53
N SER A 106 7.64 20.42 0.51
CA SER A 106 7.87 21.46 1.50
C SER A 106 9.20 21.25 2.21
N ILE A 107 9.54 20.02 2.59
CA ILE A 107 10.84 19.66 3.17
C ILE A 107 11.97 19.90 2.17
N ARG A 108 11.79 19.52 0.91
CA ARG A 108 12.80 19.72 -0.15
C ARG A 108 13.11 21.19 -0.41
N ASN A 109 12.10 22.06 -0.35
CA ASN A 109 12.23 23.49 -0.69
C ASN A 109 12.60 24.37 0.51
N ASP A 110 12.53 23.86 1.74
CA ASP A 110 12.84 24.62 2.95
C ASP A 110 14.32 24.46 3.33
N ALA A 111 15.12 25.50 3.06
CA ALA A 111 16.54 25.53 3.41
C ALA A 111 16.81 25.42 4.92
N HIS A 112 15.89 25.87 5.79
CA HIS A 112 16.01 25.76 7.24
C HIS A 112 15.70 24.32 7.72
N LEU A 113 14.72 23.65 7.11
CA LEU A 113 14.47 22.23 7.37
C LEU A 113 15.64 21.38 6.89
N GLN A 114 16.23 21.69 5.74
CA GLN A 114 17.45 21.02 5.25
C GLN A 114 18.63 21.24 6.20
N THR A 115 18.79 22.44 6.75
CA THR A 115 19.90 22.80 7.68
C THR A 115 19.67 22.20 9.05
N GLY A 116 18.45 22.21 9.58
CA GLY A 116 18.08 21.57 10.85
C GLY A 116 18.24 20.04 10.82
N ILE A 117 17.94 19.45 9.68
CA ILE A 117 18.25 18.06 9.33
C ILE A 117 19.79 17.87 9.37
N ALA A 118 20.57 18.69 8.70
CA ALA A 118 22.05 18.62 8.67
C ALA A 118 22.72 18.85 10.04
N GLU A 119 22.20 19.73 10.92
CA GLU A 119 22.77 19.98 12.25
C GLU A 119 22.48 18.87 13.26
N GLY A 120 21.31 18.26 13.21
CA GLY A 120 21.02 17.04 13.96
C GLY A 120 22.01 15.92 13.64
N LEU A 121 22.49 15.88 12.41
CA LEU A 121 23.42 14.93 11.84
C LEU A 121 24.86 15.08 12.36
N ARG A 122 25.30 16.31 12.53
CA ARG A 122 26.67 16.60 13.02
C ARG A 122 26.89 16.19 14.47
N LYS A 123 25.83 16.20 15.28
CA LYS A 123 25.91 15.78 16.69
C LYS A 123 26.02 14.27 16.85
N THR A 124 25.46 13.48 15.93
CA THR A 124 25.53 12.01 15.97
C THR A 124 26.82 11.49 15.32
N GLY A 125 27.42 12.25 14.39
CA GLY A 125 28.66 11.89 13.68
C GLY A 125 29.93 11.83 14.57
N GLN A 126 29.91 12.42 15.77
CA GLN A 126 31.05 12.32 16.69
C GLN A 126 31.21 10.91 17.29
N GLY A 127 30.16 10.07 17.30
CA GLY A 127 30.22 8.66 17.69
C GLY A 127 30.75 7.71 16.62
N LEU A 128 30.66 8.11 15.33
CA LEU A 128 31.08 7.28 14.19
C LEU A 128 32.60 7.26 13.95
N GLY A 129 33.32 8.28 14.42
CA GLY A 129 34.78 8.31 14.32
C GLY A 129 35.46 7.15 15.08
N GLN A 130 34.87 6.66 16.16
CA GLN A 130 35.38 5.49 16.91
C GLN A 130 35.08 4.16 16.22
N LEU A 131 34.00 4.07 15.43
CA LEU A 131 33.64 2.88 14.66
C LEU A 131 34.64 2.58 13.53
N LEU A 132 35.28 3.62 12.98
CA LEU A 132 36.26 3.51 11.91
C LEU A 132 37.63 3.02 12.42
N THR A 133 37.93 3.22 13.70
CA THR A 133 39.22 2.82 14.31
C THR A 133 39.18 1.45 14.95
N ASP A 134 38.04 0.96 15.40
CA ASP A 134 37.86 -0.41 15.92
C ASP A 134 36.46 -0.96 15.56
N PRO A 135 36.28 -1.42 14.33
CA PRO A 135 34.97 -1.86 13.84
C PRO A 135 34.43 -3.11 14.57
N GLY A 136 35.30 -4.02 15.00
CA GLY A 136 34.88 -5.28 15.64
C GLY A 136 34.41 -5.11 17.08
N GLY A 137 35.14 -4.35 17.89
CA GLY A 137 34.82 -4.15 19.32
C GLY A 137 33.65 -3.18 19.53
N THR A 138 33.51 -2.19 18.67
CA THR A 138 32.45 -1.19 18.75
C THR A 138 31.11 -1.72 18.28
N LEU A 139 31.09 -2.60 17.25
CA LEU A 139 29.88 -3.22 16.72
C LEU A 139 29.17 -4.11 17.75
N LEU A 140 29.96 -4.82 18.59
CA LEU A 140 29.44 -5.70 19.64
C LEU A 140 28.82 -4.93 20.83
N ARG A 141 29.21 -3.67 21.02
CA ARG A 141 28.76 -2.79 22.12
C ARG A 141 27.77 -1.72 21.68
N ALA A 142 27.54 -1.57 20.37
CA ALA A 142 26.64 -0.56 19.83
C ALA A 142 25.18 -0.90 20.13
N PRO A 143 24.32 0.11 20.40
CA PRO A 143 22.88 -0.07 20.41
C PRO A 143 22.38 -0.70 19.10
N GLU A 144 21.29 -1.45 19.19
CA GLU A 144 20.77 -2.25 18.05
C GLU A 144 20.58 -1.43 16.78
N GLY A 145 20.07 -0.20 16.87
CA GLY A 145 19.91 0.70 15.72
C GLY A 145 21.22 1.15 15.04
N VAL A 146 22.35 1.20 15.78
CA VAL A 146 23.67 1.52 15.19
C VAL A 146 24.27 0.30 14.48
N ARG A 147 24.03 -0.91 15.03
CA ARG A 147 24.45 -2.17 14.40
C ARG A 147 23.73 -2.35 13.08
N GLU A 148 22.43 -2.06 13.05
CA GLU A 148 21.58 -2.14 11.87
C GLU A 148 22.01 -1.16 10.76
N MET A 149 22.32 0.10 11.12
CA MET A 149 22.84 1.11 10.18
C MET A 149 24.15 0.67 9.50
N VAL A 150 25.06 0.04 10.26
CA VAL A 150 26.34 -0.43 9.71
C VAL A 150 26.13 -1.65 8.83
N THR A 151 25.25 -2.57 9.22
CA THR A 151 24.93 -3.77 8.45
C THR A 151 24.21 -3.39 7.14
N GLU A 152 23.29 -2.43 7.20
CA GLU A 152 22.56 -1.94 6.02
C GLU A 152 23.51 -1.32 4.97
N LYS A 153 24.55 -0.59 5.40
CA LYS A 153 25.57 -0.04 4.49
C LYS A 153 26.51 -1.08 3.87
N LEU A 154 26.61 -2.24 4.50
CA LEU A 154 27.51 -3.33 4.06
C LEU A 154 26.78 -4.40 3.26
N ASP A 155 25.45 -4.40 3.25
CA ASP A 155 24.67 -5.38 2.49
C ASP A 155 24.30 -4.82 1.10
N PRO A 156 24.95 -5.31 0.02
CA PRO A 156 24.66 -4.87 -1.34
C PRO A 156 23.28 -5.34 -1.84
N ALA A 157 22.57 -6.19 -1.08
CA ALA A 157 21.24 -6.70 -1.43
C ALA A 157 20.11 -5.72 -1.02
N ASP A 158 20.38 -4.73 -0.16
CA ASP A 158 19.37 -3.73 0.20
C ASP A 158 19.17 -2.77 -0.98
N SER A 159 18.03 -2.92 -1.64
CA SER A 159 17.59 -1.99 -2.67
C SER A 159 17.50 -0.57 -2.07
N ARG A 160 17.66 0.49 -2.89
CA ARG A 160 17.46 1.90 -2.46
C ARG A 160 16.15 2.11 -1.70
N ALA A 161 15.11 1.34 -2.02
CA ALA A 161 13.82 1.36 -1.35
C ALA A 161 13.89 0.92 0.13
N GLY A 162 14.85 0.07 0.50
CA GLY A 162 15.05 -0.43 1.85
C GLY A 162 15.98 0.43 2.72
N SER A 163 16.63 1.47 2.16
CA SER A 163 17.60 2.27 2.90
C SER A 163 16.99 2.96 4.14
N LEU A 164 17.77 3.04 5.23
CA LEU A 164 17.33 3.68 6.48
C LEU A 164 16.92 5.14 6.25
N ALA A 165 17.67 5.89 5.42
CA ALA A 165 17.36 7.27 5.09
C ALA A 165 15.99 7.39 4.41
N ARG A 166 15.69 6.52 3.44
CA ARG A 166 14.41 6.49 2.75
C ARG A 166 13.25 6.12 3.69
N ARG A 167 13.43 5.11 4.55
CA ARG A 167 12.40 4.69 5.52
C ARG A 167 12.07 5.82 6.51
N LYS A 168 13.09 6.48 7.07
CA LYS A 168 12.89 7.62 7.98
C LYS A 168 12.20 8.79 7.28
N LEU A 169 12.60 9.11 6.05
CA LEU A 169 11.95 10.14 5.25
C LEU A 169 10.48 9.78 4.96
N ALA A 170 10.21 8.54 4.55
CA ALA A 170 8.86 8.07 4.30
C ALA A 170 7.97 8.18 5.55
N ALA A 171 8.50 7.85 6.73
CA ALA A 171 7.80 8.05 8.00
C ALA A 171 7.49 9.52 8.29
N GLN A 172 8.43 10.44 8.00
CA GLN A 172 8.20 11.88 8.16
C GLN A 172 7.10 12.41 7.25
N VAL A 173 7.08 11.97 6.00
CA VAL A 173 6.05 12.38 5.03
C VAL A 173 4.80 11.51 5.06
N ARG A 174 4.74 10.54 5.99
CA ARG A 174 3.58 9.66 6.24
C ARG A 174 3.17 8.82 5.03
N CYS A 175 4.13 8.22 4.38
CA CYS A 175 3.88 7.32 3.26
C CYS A 175 4.60 5.98 3.45
N ASP A 176 4.25 5.05 2.57
CA ASP A 176 4.94 3.78 2.46
C ASP A 176 6.34 4.00 1.86
N PRO A 177 7.44 3.55 2.50
CA PRO A 177 8.78 3.61 1.90
C PRO A 177 8.89 2.81 0.60
N GLU A 178 8.04 1.80 0.39
CA GLU A 178 8.00 0.96 -0.80
C GLU A 178 6.92 1.40 -1.80
N THR A 179 6.36 2.62 -1.65
CA THR A 179 5.27 3.13 -2.50
C THR A 179 5.52 2.92 -4.00
N ASN A 180 4.48 2.52 -4.72
CA ASN A 180 4.46 2.40 -6.18
C ASN A 180 4.05 3.72 -6.88
N ASN A 181 3.72 4.78 -6.14
CA ASN A 181 3.47 6.10 -6.71
C ASN A 181 4.77 6.67 -7.30
N PRO A 182 4.87 6.85 -8.62
CA PRO A 182 6.14 7.21 -9.24
C PRO A 182 6.66 8.59 -8.84
N VAL A 183 5.76 9.55 -8.54
CA VAL A 183 6.15 10.90 -8.07
C VAL A 183 6.74 10.81 -6.67
N LEU A 184 6.04 10.12 -5.78
CA LEU A 184 6.47 9.97 -4.40
C LEU A 184 7.75 9.14 -4.30
N LYS A 185 7.84 8.06 -5.08
CA LYS A 185 9.04 7.25 -5.21
C LYS A 185 10.25 8.08 -5.65
N TRP A 186 10.08 8.90 -6.69
CA TRP A 186 11.14 9.80 -7.16
C TRP A 186 11.57 10.81 -6.10
N LEU A 187 10.61 11.46 -5.41
CA LEU A 187 10.91 12.39 -4.33
C LEU A 187 11.69 11.73 -3.19
N LEU A 188 11.26 10.55 -2.76
CA LEU A 188 11.95 9.78 -1.73
C LEU A 188 13.36 9.38 -2.16
N ASP A 189 13.54 8.94 -3.42
CA ASP A 189 14.84 8.56 -3.96
C ASP A 189 15.78 9.78 -4.06
N GLU A 190 15.30 10.92 -4.58
CA GLU A 190 16.10 12.14 -4.70
C GLU A 190 16.56 12.67 -3.33
N MET A 191 15.63 12.70 -2.36
CA MET A 191 15.91 13.26 -1.05
C MET A 191 16.78 12.30 -0.20
N SER A 192 16.55 10.99 -0.26
CA SER A 192 17.36 10.02 0.47
C SER A 192 18.80 9.97 -0.01
N LEU A 193 19.06 10.14 -1.33
CA LEU A 193 20.42 10.21 -1.87
C LEU A 193 21.19 11.44 -1.39
N LYS A 194 20.52 12.57 -1.20
CA LYS A 194 21.14 13.79 -0.66
C LYS A 194 21.45 13.64 0.84
N GLN A 195 20.82 12.71 1.51
CA GLN A 195 20.87 12.49 2.95
C GLN A 195 21.78 11.33 3.38
N ASP A 196 22.22 10.46 2.45
CA ASP A 196 23.23 9.43 2.73
C ASP A 196 24.57 10.01 3.24
N VAL A 197 24.73 11.35 3.23
CA VAL A 197 25.88 12.08 3.76
C VAL A 197 25.67 12.56 5.19
N GLY A 198 24.51 12.30 5.80
CA GLY A 198 24.26 12.78 7.15
C GLY A 198 23.01 12.21 7.84
N ASP A 199 23.06 11.99 9.17
CA ASP A 199 22.00 11.39 9.99
C ASP A 199 20.72 12.22 10.13
N PHE A 200 19.55 11.60 10.18
CA PHE A 200 18.26 12.25 10.49
C PHE A 200 18.11 12.53 12.00
N ALA A 201 17.90 13.77 12.36
CA ALA A 201 17.44 14.09 13.71
C ALA A 201 15.97 13.66 13.86
N THR A 202 15.74 12.67 14.70
CA THR A 202 14.43 12.25 15.20
C THR A 202 13.83 13.31 16.13
N GLY A 203 13.60 14.54 15.68
CA GLY A 203 13.37 15.65 16.62
C GLY A 203 12.15 16.53 16.40
N THR A 204 11.52 16.50 15.26
CA THR A 204 10.30 17.27 15.06
C THR A 204 9.27 16.42 14.29
N ALA A 205 8.56 15.58 15.05
CA ALA A 205 7.26 15.13 14.62
C ALA A 205 6.42 16.41 14.42
N LEU A 206 6.34 16.90 13.18
CA LEU A 206 5.33 17.86 12.79
C LEU A 206 3.99 17.17 13.02
N SER A 207 3.40 17.39 14.21
CA SER A 207 2.07 16.93 14.57
C SER A 207 1.01 17.73 13.80
N LEU A 208 1.10 17.74 12.48
CA LEU A 208 0.04 18.17 11.61
C LEU A 208 -0.94 17.00 11.47
N VAL A 209 -1.83 16.90 12.45
CA VAL A 209 -3.04 16.10 12.34
C VAL A 209 -3.92 16.79 11.28
N VAL A 210 -3.69 16.46 10.02
CA VAL A 210 -4.69 16.74 8.99
C VAL A 210 -5.64 15.57 9.00
N PRO A 211 -6.92 15.77 9.37
CA PRO A 211 -7.91 14.72 9.23
C PRO A 211 -8.09 14.43 7.75
N VAL A 212 -7.47 13.37 7.25
CA VAL A 212 -7.85 12.78 5.98
C VAL A 212 -9.24 12.18 6.22
N PRO A 213 -10.30 12.65 5.54
CA PRO A 213 -11.64 12.10 5.73
C PRO A 213 -11.65 10.62 5.35
N GLY A 214 -11.97 9.78 6.29
CA GLY A 214 -12.01 8.34 6.13
C GLY A 214 -10.83 7.67 6.84
N VAL A 215 -11.14 6.76 7.76
CA VAL A 215 -10.14 5.82 8.31
C VAL A 215 -9.85 4.84 7.20
N GLY A 216 -8.88 5.14 6.35
CA GLY A 216 -8.57 4.33 5.18
C GLY A 216 -8.11 2.92 5.54
N LEU A 217 -8.09 2.09 4.53
CA LEU A 217 -7.70 0.68 4.64
C LEU A 217 -6.30 0.52 5.26
N LEU A 218 -5.33 1.32 4.81
CA LEU A 218 -3.94 1.31 5.26
C LEU A 218 -3.68 2.25 6.46
N SER A 219 -4.60 2.31 7.43
CA SER A 219 -4.33 3.04 8.66
C SER A 219 -3.25 2.33 9.48
N THR A 220 -2.21 3.06 9.88
CA THR A 220 -1.10 2.58 10.68
C THR A 220 -1.30 2.85 12.18
N THR A 221 -0.60 2.08 13.02
CA THR A 221 -0.39 2.41 14.43
C THR A 221 1.00 3.04 14.59
N ALA A 222 1.23 3.77 15.67
CA ALA A 222 2.55 4.34 15.96
C ALA A 222 3.65 3.27 16.00
N GLU A 223 3.33 2.06 16.50
CA GLU A 223 4.26 0.92 16.52
C GLU A 223 4.63 0.46 15.11
N MET A 224 3.64 0.35 14.21
CA MET A 224 3.88 -0.01 12.80
C MET A 224 4.72 1.06 12.09
N GLU A 225 4.43 2.34 12.30
CA GLU A 225 5.20 3.45 11.74
C GLU A 225 6.65 3.44 12.22
N GLN A 226 6.87 3.21 13.52
CA GLN A 226 8.20 3.09 14.08
C GLN A 226 8.94 1.88 13.49
N MET A 227 8.27 0.73 13.40
CA MET A 227 8.85 -0.48 12.81
C MET A 227 9.28 -0.25 11.36
N LEU A 228 8.42 0.35 10.53
CA LEU A 228 8.74 0.67 9.14
C LEU A 228 9.88 1.69 9.00
N ALA A 229 9.99 2.64 9.94
CA ALA A 229 11.04 3.66 9.93
C ALA A 229 12.42 3.13 10.33
N THR A 230 12.47 2.14 11.23
CA THR A 230 13.73 1.71 11.87
C THR A 230 14.19 0.31 11.47
N THR A 231 13.29 -0.58 11.06
CA THR A 231 13.59 -1.99 10.79
C THR A 231 13.61 -2.25 9.27
N PRO A 232 14.62 -2.95 8.74
CA PRO A 232 14.68 -3.31 7.33
C PRO A 232 13.49 -4.16 6.89
N PRO A 233 12.99 -4.02 5.65
CA PRO A 233 11.83 -4.76 5.15
C PRO A 233 11.92 -6.27 5.32
N HIS A 234 13.09 -6.87 5.08
CA HIS A 234 13.29 -8.31 5.23
C HIS A 234 13.08 -8.78 6.68
N ALA A 235 13.56 -8.03 7.67
CA ALA A 235 13.39 -8.37 9.09
C ALA A 235 11.94 -8.19 9.54
N VAL A 236 11.23 -7.15 9.05
CA VAL A 236 9.80 -6.99 9.29
C VAL A 236 9.03 -8.15 8.67
N ASN A 237 9.32 -8.53 7.43
CA ASN A 237 8.68 -9.65 6.74
C ASN A 237 8.96 -11.00 7.43
N GLN A 238 10.17 -11.20 7.98
CA GLN A 238 10.46 -12.35 8.82
C GLN A 238 9.57 -12.39 10.06
N THR A 239 9.45 -11.27 10.80
CA THR A 239 8.57 -11.17 11.97
C THR A 239 7.11 -11.45 11.61
N ILE A 240 6.64 -10.98 10.43
CA ILE A 240 5.29 -11.28 9.93
C ILE A 240 5.13 -12.78 9.72
N GLY A 241 6.09 -13.44 9.06
CA GLY A 241 6.10 -14.88 8.82
C GLY A 241 6.01 -15.68 10.11
N GLU A 242 6.86 -15.36 11.10
CA GLU A 242 6.87 -16.00 12.42
C GLU A 242 5.52 -15.87 13.15
N ARG A 243 4.88 -14.69 13.08
CA ARG A 243 3.56 -14.47 13.68
C ARG A 243 2.46 -15.27 12.97
N LEU A 244 2.52 -15.41 11.65
CA LEU A 244 1.58 -16.24 10.90
C LEU A 244 1.77 -17.74 11.23
N GLU A 245 3.01 -18.22 11.36
CA GLU A 245 3.33 -19.58 11.78
C GLU A 245 2.81 -19.85 13.20
N GLN A 246 2.95 -18.90 14.13
CA GLN A 246 2.38 -18.99 15.49
C GLN A 246 0.84 -19.06 15.51
N MET A 247 0.17 -18.67 14.43
CA MET A 247 -1.27 -18.85 14.24
C MET A 247 -1.63 -20.25 13.70
N GLY A 248 -0.64 -21.13 13.49
CA GLY A 248 -0.83 -22.49 13.01
C GLY A 248 -0.88 -22.63 11.48
N LEU A 249 -0.37 -21.64 10.74
CA LEU A 249 -0.30 -21.69 9.29
C LEU A 249 0.96 -22.43 8.82
N ASP A 250 0.88 -23.00 7.62
CA ASP A 250 2.00 -23.70 7.00
C ASP A 250 3.18 -22.76 6.73
N PRO A 251 4.42 -23.10 7.20
CA PRO A 251 5.59 -22.24 7.02
C PRO A 251 5.93 -21.92 5.56
N ALA A 252 5.66 -22.85 4.62
CA ALA A 252 5.91 -22.61 3.21
C ALA A 252 4.94 -21.58 2.64
N LEU A 253 3.67 -21.65 3.06
CA LEU A 253 2.63 -20.66 2.70
C LEU A 253 2.98 -19.28 3.26
N CYS A 254 3.41 -19.20 4.54
CA CYS A 254 3.83 -17.96 5.18
C CYS A 254 5.03 -17.32 4.46
N ARG A 255 6.07 -18.09 4.14
CA ARG A 255 7.23 -17.60 3.38
C ARG A 255 6.81 -17.07 2.00
N ARG A 256 5.97 -17.80 1.26
CA ARG A 256 5.47 -17.33 -0.05
C ARG A 256 4.79 -15.98 0.05
N PHE A 257 3.92 -15.78 1.04
CA PHE A 257 3.25 -14.49 1.28
C PHE A 257 4.26 -13.39 1.63
N CYS A 258 5.22 -13.66 2.51
CA CYS A 258 6.22 -12.68 2.94
C CYS A 258 7.21 -12.28 1.83
N THR A 259 7.35 -13.09 0.76
CA THR A 259 8.23 -12.81 -0.38
C THR A 259 7.47 -12.43 -1.66
N ASP A 260 6.14 -12.32 -1.60
CA ASP A 260 5.31 -11.94 -2.76
C ASP A 260 5.53 -10.46 -3.12
N GLY A 261 6.05 -10.19 -4.31
CA GLY A 261 6.37 -8.84 -4.78
C GLY A 261 5.15 -7.93 -5.03
N ASN A 262 3.93 -8.47 -4.94
CA ASN A 262 2.69 -7.69 -5.12
C ASN A 262 2.24 -6.94 -3.85
N TYR A 263 2.90 -7.19 -2.72
CA TYR A 263 2.62 -6.52 -1.46
C TYR A 263 3.84 -5.74 -0.97
N THR A 264 3.61 -4.54 -0.46
CA THR A 264 4.62 -3.81 0.30
C THR A 264 4.70 -4.33 1.74
N THR A 265 5.77 -4.00 2.45
CA THR A 265 5.92 -4.36 3.87
C THR A 265 4.81 -3.73 4.72
N LEU A 266 4.41 -2.48 4.41
CA LEU A 266 3.27 -1.82 5.07
C LEU A 266 1.97 -2.60 4.87
N GLU A 267 1.67 -3.00 3.65
CA GLU A 267 0.47 -3.76 3.32
C GLU A 267 0.41 -5.09 4.05
N ARG A 268 1.54 -5.79 4.16
CA ARG A 268 1.64 -7.03 4.97
C ARG A 268 1.43 -6.80 6.45
N LEU A 269 1.93 -5.70 7.02
CA LEU A 269 1.69 -5.34 8.42
C LEU A 269 0.21 -5.05 8.67
N VAL A 270 -0.44 -4.30 7.77
CA VAL A 270 -1.88 -4.00 7.86
C VAL A 270 -2.71 -5.28 7.73
N PHE A 271 -2.36 -6.15 6.77
CA PHE A 271 -2.97 -7.47 6.67
C PHE A 271 -2.83 -8.24 7.98
N LEU A 272 -1.61 -8.40 8.51
CA LEU A 272 -1.35 -9.13 9.74
C LEU A 272 -2.20 -8.62 10.91
N ARG A 273 -2.32 -7.29 11.06
CA ARG A 273 -3.14 -6.66 12.11
C ARG A 273 -4.59 -7.14 12.08
N TYR A 274 -5.22 -7.14 10.91
CA TYR A 274 -6.60 -7.62 10.78
C TYR A 274 -6.68 -9.13 10.90
N PHE A 275 -5.73 -9.85 10.31
CA PHE A 275 -5.69 -11.29 10.29
C PHE A 275 -5.51 -11.93 11.68
N GLN A 276 -4.77 -11.27 12.57
CA GLN A 276 -4.58 -11.70 13.95
C GLN A 276 -5.89 -11.78 14.74
N SER A 277 -6.88 -10.93 14.45
CA SER A 277 -8.20 -10.99 15.08
C SER A 277 -9.04 -12.23 14.68
N LEU A 278 -8.59 -12.95 13.65
CA LEU A 278 -9.20 -14.18 13.16
C LEU A 278 -8.52 -15.45 13.71
N ARG A 279 -7.56 -15.28 14.63
CA ARG A 279 -6.81 -16.41 15.22
C ARG A 279 -7.75 -17.47 15.82
N GLY A 280 -7.43 -18.73 15.54
CA GLY A 280 -8.21 -19.89 16.05
C GLY A 280 -9.43 -20.25 15.20
N ILE A 281 -9.76 -19.49 14.15
CA ILE A 281 -10.81 -19.86 13.21
C ILE A 281 -10.27 -20.93 12.26
N ALA A 282 -11.05 -21.99 12.05
CA ALA A 282 -10.68 -23.04 11.11
C ALA A 282 -10.60 -22.51 9.66
N GLY A 283 -9.67 -23.04 8.86
CA GLY A 283 -9.54 -22.70 7.45
C GLY A 283 -8.84 -21.34 7.17
N LEU A 284 -8.08 -20.78 8.11
CA LEU A 284 -7.30 -19.56 7.90
C LEU A 284 -6.33 -19.65 6.70
N SER A 285 -5.84 -20.86 6.39
CA SER A 285 -5.00 -21.10 5.22
C SER A 285 -5.70 -20.72 3.91
N VAL A 286 -7.03 -20.88 3.82
CA VAL A 286 -7.82 -20.50 2.64
C VAL A 286 -7.73 -18.98 2.40
N VAL A 287 -7.79 -18.19 3.47
CA VAL A 287 -7.63 -16.72 3.38
C VAL A 287 -6.22 -16.37 2.94
N LEU A 288 -5.18 -16.94 3.56
CA LEU A 288 -3.79 -16.65 3.19
C LEU A 288 -3.45 -17.11 1.77
N GLU A 289 -4.00 -18.25 1.31
CA GLU A 289 -3.87 -18.72 -0.07
C GLU A 289 -4.49 -17.72 -1.07
N SER A 290 -5.62 -17.10 -0.70
CA SER A 290 -6.27 -16.10 -1.56
C SER A 290 -5.41 -14.85 -1.76
N MET A 291 -4.58 -14.50 -0.76
CA MET A 291 -3.62 -13.39 -0.86
C MET A 291 -2.54 -13.63 -1.93
N LEU A 292 -2.20 -14.87 -2.24
CA LEU A 292 -1.18 -15.22 -3.25
C LEU A 292 -1.68 -15.16 -4.70
N ASN A 293 -2.95 -14.89 -4.91
CA ASN A 293 -3.57 -14.87 -6.25
C ASN A 293 -3.76 -13.45 -6.77
N VAL A 294 -2.94 -12.49 -6.33
CA VAL A 294 -3.01 -11.10 -6.77
C VAL A 294 -1.95 -10.82 -7.84
N ARG A 295 -2.25 -9.89 -8.74
CA ARG A 295 -1.37 -9.47 -9.85
C ARG A 295 -1.10 -7.98 -9.86
N THR A 296 -1.90 -7.21 -9.13
CA THR A 296 -1.84 -5.75 -9.11
C THR A 296 -1.98 -5.23 -7.67
N GLU A 297 -1.46 -4.03 -7.41
CA GLU A 297 -1.63 -3.32 -6.15
C GLU A 297 -3.12 -3.14 -5.78
N ALA A 298 -3.98 -2.87 -6.76
CA ALA A 298 -5.42 -2.74 -6.54
C ALA A 298 -6.07 -4.04 -6.06
N GLU A 299 -5.64 -5.19 -6.60
CA GLU A 299 -6.08 -6.50 -6.12
C GLU A 299 -5.55 -6.79 -4.71
N ALA A 300 -4.28 -6.45 -4.44
CA ALA A 300 -3.67 -6.58 -3.11
C ALA A 300 -4.46 -5.81 -2.05
N LEU A 301 -4.75 -4.53 -2.30
CA LEU A 301 -5.58 -3.70 -1.42
C LEU A 301 -6.99 -4.29 -1.24
N GLY A 302 -7.61 -4.78 -2.31
CA GLY A 302 -8.92 -5.42 -2.22
C GLY A 302 -8.91 -6.68 -1.32
N ARG A 303 -7.82 -7.48 -1.37
CA ARG A 303 -7.67 -8.64 -0.48
C ARG A 303 -7.45 -8.23 0.98
N ILE A 304 -6.67 -7.19 1.24
CA ILE A 304 -6.50 -6.66 2.60
C ILE A 304 -7.84 -6.11 3.13
N HIS A 305 -8.62 -5.43 2.27
CA HIS A 305 -9.95 -4.94 2.62
C HIS A 305 -10.91 -6.10 2.97
N GLU A 306 -10.87 -7.17 2.21
CA GLU A 306 -11.63 -8.38 2.50
C GLU A 306 -11.31 -8.93 3.90
N VAL A 307 -10.03 -9.02 4.26
CA VAL A 307 -9.62 -9.47 5.59
C VAL A 307 -10.08 -8.52 6.69
N LYS A 308 -10.07 -7.20 6.43
CA LYS A 308 -10.63 -6.19 7.33
C LYS A 308 -12.13 -6.41 7.56
N ILE A 309 -12.91 -6.68 6.51
CA ILE A 309 -14.34 -6.99 6.62
C ILE A 309 -14.54 -8.28 7.45
N TRP A 310 -13.75 -9.32 7.21
CA TRP A 310 -13.81 -10.55 8.00
C TRP A 310 -13.49 -10.31 9.48
N ALA A 311 -12.51 -9.47 9.79
CA ALA A 311 -12.15 -9.09 11.15
C ALA A 311 -13.31 -8.36 11.85
N GLN A 312 -13.92 -7.41 11.15
CA GLN A 312 -15.09 -6.67 11.64
C GLN A 312 -16.30 -7.58 11.82
N LEU A 313 -16.61 -8.39 10.82
CA LEU A 313 -17.72 -9.36 10.91
C LEU A 313 -17.54 -10.30 12.10
N ASN A 314 -16.34 -10.87 12.29
CA ASN A 314 -16.08 -11.78 13.39
C ASN A 314 -16.32 -11.17 14.78
N SER A 315 -16.17 -9.84 14.94
CA SER A 315 -16.44 -9.14 16.22
C SER A 315 -17.93 -9.06 16.55
N HIS A 316 -18.81 -9.09 15.56
CA HIS A 316 -20.28 -8.98 15.73
C HIS A 316 -21.01 -10.31 15.50
N ARG A 317 -20.55 -11.07 14.51
CA ARG A 317 -21.11 -12.38 14.14
C ARG A 317 -19.98 -13.40 14.01
N PRO A 318 -19.66 -14.15 15.07
CA PRO A 318 -18.47 -14.99 15.11
C PRO A 318 -18.42 -16.02 13.97
N ILE A 319 -17.27 -16.06 13.31
CA ILE A 319 -16.95 -17.00 12.24
C ILE A 319 -16.57 -18.35 12.85
N ARG A 320 -17.09 -19.44 12.31
CA ARG A 320 -16.73 -20.80 12.67
C ARG A 320 -15.56 -21.31 11.82
N GLN A 321 -15.64 -21.12 10.51
CA GLN A 321 -14.60 -21.59 9.58
C GLN A 321 -14.65 -20.85 8.25
N PHE A 322 -13.51 -20.65 7.62
CA PHE A 322 -13.40 -20.24 6.22
C PHE A 322 -13.55 -21.45 5.31
N VAL A 323 -14.16 -21.25 4.14
CA VAL A 323 -14.43 -22.32 3.17
C VAL A 323 -13.88 -21.93 1.79
N ARG A 324 -13.32 -22.94 1.10
CA ARG A 324 -12.88 -22.75 -0.29
C ARG A 324 -14.10 -22.76 -1.20
N ALA A 325 -14.35 -21.66 -1.91
CA ALA A 325 -15.48 -21.46 -2.79
C ALA A 325 -15.12 -20.55 -3.98
N ALA A 326 -16.04 -20.33 -4.90
CA ALA A 326 -15.83 -19.43 -6.03
C ALA A 326 -15.70 -17.95 -5.57
N ALA A 327 -16.47 -17.56 -4.56
CA ALA A 327 -16.32 -16.27 -3.87
C ALA A 327 -15.70 -16.47 -2.48
N SER A 328 -15.16 -15.39 -1.90
CA SER A 328 -14.65 -15.42 -0.53
C SER A 328 -15.76 -15.65 0.46
N ALA A 329 -15.69 -16.75 1.22
CA ALA A 329 -16.79 -17.23 2.04
C ALA A 329 -16.35 -17.83 3.38
N ALA A 330 -17.21 -17.66 4.38
CA ALA A 330 -17.04 -18.26 5.70
C ALA A 330 -18.40 -18.74 6.26
N VAL A 331 -18.36 -19.81 7.02
CA VAL A 331 -19.52 -20.29 7.77
C VAL A 331 -19.51 -19.64 9.15
N LEU A 332 -20.58 -18.98 9.51
CA LEU A 332 -20.78 -18.37 10.81
C LEU A 332 -21.16 -19.42 11.88
N LYS A 333 -21.03 -19.07 13.16
CA LYS A 333 -21.39 -19.98 14.25
C LYS A 333 -22.89 -20.34 14.29
N ASP A 334 -23.75 -19.42 13.82
CA ASP A 334 -25.20 -19.64 13.67
C ASP A 334 -25.57 -20.55 12.47
N GLY A 335 -24.59 -20.93 11.66
CA GLY A 335 -24.74 -21.80 10.50
C GLY A 335 -25.04 -21.06 9.20
N ALA A 336 -25.15 -19.74 9.20
CA ALA A 336 -25.28 -18.96 7.98
C ALA A 336 -23.95 -18.95 7.18
N LEU A 337 -24.04 -18.81 5.86
CA LEU A 337 -22.89 -18.55 5.00
C LEU A 337 -22.76 -17.05 4.82
N ALA A 338 -21.64 -16.50 5.23
CA ALA A 338 -21.21 -15.15 4.89
C ALA A 338 -20.34 -15.20 3.63
N ILE A 339 -20.60 -14.31 2.67
CA ILE A 339 -19.79 -14.08 1.48
C ILE A 339 -19.36 -12.61 1.53
N VAL A 340 -18.10 -12.32 1.22
CA VAL A 340 -17.58 -10.96 1.17
C VAL A 340 -17.18 -10.60 -0.25
N SER A 341 -17.54 -9.39 -0.69
CA SER A 341 -17.09 -8.80 -1.94
C SER A 341 -16.58 -7.39 -1.69
N THR A 342 -15.38 -7.10 -2.17
CA THR A 342 -14.72 -5.78 -2.16
C THR A 342 -14.76 -5.08 -3.52
N ALA A 343 -15.62 -5.53 -4.43
CA ALA A 343 -15.93 -4.82 -5.65
C ALA A 343 -16.51 -3.42 -5.35
N ASP A 344 -16.26 -2.45 -6.22
CA ASP A 344 -16.92 -1.13 -6.13
C ASP A 344 -18.28 -1.15 -6.82
N TYR A 345 -18.38 -1.96 -7.88
CA TYR A 345 -19.61 -2.16 -8.67
C TYR A 345 -19.73 -3.63 -9.05
N LEU A 346 -20.78 -4.27 -8.61
CA LEU A 346 -21.04 -5.65 -8.95
C LEU A 346 -21.90 -5.73 -10.21
N THR A 347 -21.28 -6.02 -11.34
CA THR A 347 -21.96 -6.11 -12.65
C THR A 347 -22.87 -7.32 -12.71
N ASP A 348 -22.40 -8.48 -12.23
CA ASP A 348 -23.17 -9.70 -12.04
C ASP A 348 -22.80 -10.33 -10.70
N ALA A 349 -23.57 -11.32 -10.26
CA ALA A 349 -23.35 -11.98 -8.99
C ALA A 349 -23.11 -13.50 -9.16
N GLN A 350 -22.60 -13.94 -10.29
CA GLN A 350 -22.53 -15.37 -10.64
C GLN A 350 -21.72 -16.19 -9.62
N ASP A 351 -20.54 -15.70 -9.21
CA ASP A 351 -19.72 -16.42 -8.24
C ASP A 351 -20.34 -16.46 -6.85
N VAL A 352 -21.04 -15.39 -6.45
CA VAL A 352 -21.80 -15.33 -5.20
C VAL A 352 -22.95 -16.34 -5.23
N VAL A 353 -23.74 -16.35 -6.31
CA VAL A 353 -24.87 -17.27 -6.51
C VAL A 353 -24.40 -18.72 -6.55
N ARG A 354 -23.28 -18.99 -7.26
CA ARG A 354 -22.68 -20.32 -7.34
C ARG A 354 -22.22 -20.80 -5.97
N THR A 355 -21.54 -19.95 -5.21
CA THR A 355 -21.10 -20.25 -3.84
C THR A 355 -22.29 -20.55 -2.92
N ALA A 356 -23.34 -19.75 -2.99
CA ALA A 356 -24.59 -19.98 -2.23
C ALA A 356 -25.25 -21.31 -2.59
N ALA A 357 -25.37 -21.61 -3.90
CA ALA A 357 -25.95 -22.84 -4.37
C ALA A 357 -25.17 -24.08 -3.91
N GLN A 358 -23.84 -24.05 -4.00
CA GLN A 358 -22.98 -25.13 -3.50
C GLN A 358 -23.15 -25.36 -2.00
N TYR A 359 -23.23 -24.29 -1.21
CA TYR A 359 -23.44 -24.43 0.22
C TYR A 359 -24.82 -25.03 0.58
N ARG A 360 -25.87 -24.60 -0.13
CA ARG A 360 -27.23 -25.09 0.07
C ARG A 360 -27.44 -26.55 -0.37
N MET A 361 -26.60 -27.10 -1.25
CA MET A 361 -26.63 -28.54 -1.54
C MET A 361 -26.37 -29.38 -0.29
N ALA A 362 -25.52 -28.90 0.62
CA ALA A 362 -25.22 -29.57 1.87
C ALA A 362 -26.13 -29.13 3.03
N ARG A 363 -26.74 -27.93 2.94
CA ARG A 363 -27.55 -27.28 3.99
C ARG A 363 -28.67 -26.46 3.36
N ARG A 364 -29.79 -27.14 3.03
CA ARG A 364 -30.89 -26.59 2.21
C ARG A 364 -31.45 -25.25 2.73
N ASP A 365 -31.61 -25.11 4.05
CA ASP A 365 -32.27 -23.98 4.68
C ASP A 365 -31.27 -22.92 5.22
N ALA A 366 -29.99 -23.03 4.86
CA ALA A 366 -29.01 -22.11 5.36
C ALA A 366 -29.21 -20.69 4.81
N ALA A 367 -29.23 -19.71 5.68
CA ALA A 367 -29.15 -18.29 5.29
C ALA A 367 -27.82 -18.02 4.60
N VAL A 368 -27.85 -17.20 3.55
CA VAL A 368 -26.67 -16.74 2.83
C VAL A 368 -26.71 -15.22 2.77
N ILE A 369 -25.64 -14.59 3.21
CA ILE A 369 -25.53 -13.14 3.33
C ILE A 369 -24.32 -12.67 2.56
N LEU A 370 -24.51 -11.71 1.65
CA LEU A 370 -23.43 -11.02 0.94
C LEU A 370 -23.10 -9.72 1.68
N TYR A 371 -21.91 -9.63 2.25
CA TYR A 371 -21.37 -8.41 2.85
C TYR A 371 -20.57 -7.63 1.81
N THR A 372 -21.03 -6.43 1.46
CA THR A 372 -20.42 -5.60 0.44
C THR A 372 -20.82 -4.13 0.57
N SER A 373 -19.92 -3.24 0.14
CA SER A 373 -20.21 -1.82 -0.11
C SER A 373 -20.44 -1.51 -1.60
N ALA A 374 -20.40 -2.54 -2.46
CA ALA A 374 -20.53 -2.38 -3.90
C ALA A 374 -21.89 -1.79 -4.29
N ARG A 375 -21.89 -0.94 -5.30
CA ARG A 375 -23.12 -0.65 -6.04
C ARG A 375 -23.50 -1.88 -6.88
N LEU A 376 -24.76 -2.23 -6.87
CA LEU A 376 -25.24 -3.41 -7.59
C LEU A 376 -25.95 -3.01 -8.88
N SER A 377 -25.62 -3.66 -9.99
CA SER A 377 -26.42 -3.57 -11.21
C SER A 377 -27.82 -4.15 -11.00
N ALA A 378 -28.78 -3.82 -11.86
CA ALA A 378 -30.10 -4.45 -11.87
C ALA A 378 -30.03 -5.98 -12.06
N GLN A 379 -29.08 -6.43 -12.90
CA GLN A 379 -28.82 -7.85 -13.11
C GLN A 379 -28.33 -8.54 -11.84
N ALA A 380 -27.32 -7.96 -11.16
CA ALA A 380 -26.81 -8.52 -9.90
C ALA A 380 -27.90 -8.55 -8.82
N GLN A 381 -28.67 -7.47 -8.66
CA GLN A 381 -29.79 -7.42 -7.73
C GLN A 381 -30.84 -8.50 -8.00
N GLY A 382 -31.22 -8.67 -9.27
CA GLY A 382 -32.16 -9.69 -9.69
C GLY A 382 -31.64 -11.11 -9.37
N ALA A 383 -30.38 -11.39 -9.67
CA ALA A 383 -29.75 -12.69 -9.41
C ALA A 383 -29.67 -13.02 -7.91
N LEU A 384 -29.25 -12.03 -7.08
CA LEU A 384 -29.17 -12.19 -5.61
C LEU A 384 -30.55 -12.46 -5.00
N ARG A 385 -31.58 -11.69 -5.40
CA ARG A 385 -32.96 -11.91 -4.94
C ARG A 385 -33.49 -13.27 -5.35
N ALA A 386 -33.32 -13.66 -6.62
CA ALA A 386 -33.76 -14.98 -7.12
C ALA A 386 -33.05 -16.12 -6.38
N ALA A 387 -31.82 -15.93 -5.96
CA ALA A 387 -31.07 -16.89 -5.17
C ALA A 387 -31.38 -16.81 -3.67
N GLY A 388 -32.27 -15.91 -3.19
CA GLY A 388 -32.57 -15.75 -1.77
C GLY A 388 -31.34 -15.37 -0.94
N ILE A 389 -30.47 -14.49 -1.46
CA ILE A 389 -29.27 -14.01 -0.79
C ILE A 389 -29.58 -12.65 -0.16
N GLU A 390 -29.34 -12.52 1.13
CA GLU A 390 -29.51 -11.29 1.90
C GLU A 390 -28.30 -10.37 1.69
N LEU A 391 -28.51 -9.06 1.85
CA LEU A 391 -27.42 -8.07 1.80
C LEU A 391 -27.07 -7.62 3.20
N GLY A 392 -25.78 -7.57 3.50
CA GLY A 392 -25.20 -6.98 4.69
C GLY A 392 -24.23 -5.86 4.32
N GLY A 393 -24.08 -4.86 5.19
CA GLY A 393 -23.09 -3.80 5.03
C GLY A 393 -21.65 -4.31 5.21
N ALA A 394 -20.69 -3.64 4.59
CA ALA A 394 -19.27 -3.97 4.74
C ALA A 394 -18.75 -3.79 6.19
N ASP A 395 -19.50 -3.11 7.05
CA ASP A 395 -19.24 -2.96 8.48
C ASP A 395 -19.78 -4.15 9.31
N GLY A 396 -20.40 -5.15 8.65
CA GLY A 396 -21.02 -6.31 9.29
C GLY A 396 -22.47 -6.10 9.71
N SER A 397 -23.08 -4.94 9.45
CA SER A 397 -24.52 -4.70 9.69
C SER A 397 -25.39 -5.47 8.68
N LEU A 398 -26.62 -5.78 9.06
CA LEU A 398 -27.67 -6.26 8.14
C LEU A 398 -28.52 -5.08 7.70
N HIS A 399 -28.84 -4.98 6.42
CA HIS A 399 -29.71 -3.96 5.81
C HIS A 399 -31.09 -4.51 5.50
#